data_b0a169b261e4c2fd0a0cceee9a9842a3
#
_entry.id   b0a169b261e4c2fd0a0cceee9a9842a3
#
_cell.length_a   1.000
_cell.length_b   1.000
_cell.length_c   1.000
_cell.angle_alpha   90.00
_cell.angle_beta   90.00
_cell.angle_gamma   90.00
#
_symmetry.space_group_name_H-M   'P 1'
#
loop_
_entity.id
_entity.type
_entity.pdbx_description
1 polymer ?
#
loop_
_entity_poly.entity_id
_entity_poly.type
_entity_poly.pdbx_seq_one_letter_code
_entity_poly.pdbx_strand_id
1 'polypeptide(L)'
;YARYPQMAMLVLDPQGEFAKDLRGEPTGEFRLPMNDVLRRLGKPTRVLSVRDLVLDRWELFAQILYESPFFEQLSVPKGENRELACQTLADRLRRAKVRLRDLHTRDAFDKAWQLLGEEQIQKVFYRSESSRARFQSMYAEADPDQFYSAYWGPVTWLFREDRKDAQKVDSLLYQLLVSEEGARPLMVIDLSEEQAREARGDHSFLPLFGGNADVQDPPTMLWNETIQALVVKRLLEGIRSAAEAAYKKSRSLNTLVLMDEAHRLAPREDPENQEKKAVRELLIDAARTTRKYGVGWMFISQTLSSLHRGIVEQLRIFFFGFGLGMGQEFRALSELVGGRSKALDLYQLFRDPHSAFDVASREYSFMTIGPVSPLSFSGTPLFFNVFNRVEEFLEANFGKPNLGRSS
;
A
#
# COMPACT_ATOMS: atom_id res chain seq x y z
N TYR A 1 4.97 19.67 7.66
CA TYR A 1 5.99 18.65 7.38
C TYR A 1 7.32 19.27 6.93
N ALA A 2 7.35 20.04 5.87
CA ALA A 2 8.59 20.54 5.27
C ALA A 2 9.46 21.43 6.22
N ARG A 3 8.83 22.13 7.17
CA ARG A 3 9.55 22.94 8.18
C ARG A 3 10.28 22.13 9.24
N TYR A 4 9.99 20.83 9.33
CA TYR A 4 10.54 19.96 10.38
C TYR A 4 11.46 18.90 9.77
N PRO A 5 12.79 19.12 9.72
CA PRO A 5 13.74 18.17 9.13
C PRO A 5 13.64 16.77 9.73
N GLN A 6 13.38 16.70 11.03
CA GLN A 6 13.30 15.42 11.78
C GLN A 6 11.96 14.68 11.61
N MET A 7 11.01 15.24 10.87
CA MET A 7 9.75 14.56 10.61
C MET A 7 9.84 13.75 9.31
N ALA A 8 9.56 12.45 9.39
CA ALA A 8 9.42 11.59 8.23
C ALA A 8 7.96 11.49 7.77
N MET A 9 7.75 11.16 6.52
CA MET A 9 6.43 10.81 5.98
C MET A 9 6.54 9.54 5.16
N LEU A 10 5.62 8.61 5.40
CA LEU A 10 5.44 7.39 4.61
C LEU A 10 4.07 7.44 3.96
N VAL A 11 4.01 7.34 2.64
CA VAL A 11 2.77 7.25 1.88
C VAL A 11 2.61 5.82 1.37
N LEU A 12 1.49 5.18 1.68
CA LEU A 12 1.05 3.94 1.06
C LEU A 12 0.07 4.30 -0.05
N ASP A 13 0.47 4.06 -1.28
CA ASP A 13 -0.16 4.57 -2.50
C ASP A 13 -0.72 3.43 -3.37
N PRO A 14 -1.96 2.98 -3.13
CA PRO A 14 -2.55 1.86 -3.86
C PRO A 14 -2.83 2.16 -5.33
N GLN A 15 -2.93 3.43 -5.71
CA GLN A 15 -3.25 3.86 -7.08
C GLN A 15 -2.03 4.41 -7.84
N GLY A 16 -0.93 4.69 -7.15
CA GLY A 16 0.29 5.24 -7.76
C GLY A 16 0.24 6.74 -8.05
N GLU A 17 -0.77 7.47 -7.57
CA GLU A 17 -0.94 8.89 -7.88
C GLU A 17 0.17 9.76 -7.27
N PHE A 18 0.52 9.53 -6.01
CA PHE A 18 1.63 10.21 -5.35
C PHE A 18 2.98 9.84 -5.95
N ALA A 19 3.12 8.56 -6.33
CA ALA A 19 4.35 8.06 -6.95
C ALA A 19 4.58 8.71 -8.32
N LYS A 20 3.54 8.80 -9.16
CA LYS A 20 3.59 9.47 -10.48
C LYS A 20 3.99 10.94 -10.36
N ASP A 21 3.37 11.67 -9.43
CA ASP A 21 3.70 13.08 -9.18
C ASP A 21 5.18 13.25 -8.77
N LEU A 22 5.68 12.41 -7.87
CA LEU A 22 7.07 12.47 -7.44
C LEU A 22 8.08 12.05 -8.50
N ARG A 23 7.71 11.18 -9.45
CA ARG A 23 8.53 10.83 -10.62
C ARG A 23 8.53 11.91 -11.69
N GLY A 24 7.59 12.88 -11.61
CA GLY A 24 7.40 13.91 -12.62
C GLY A 24 6.70 13.39 -13.88
N GLU A 25 5.94 12.32 -13.75
CA GLU A 25 5.14 11.78 -14.85
C GLU A 25 3.94 12.69 -15.14
N PRO A 26 3.54 12.86 -16.41
CA PRO A 26 2.38 13.66 -16.75
C PRO A 26 1.11 13.04 -16.19
N THR A 27 0.43 13.76 -15.31
CA THR A 27 -0.79 13.28 -14.65
C THR A 27 -2.08 13.69 -15.37
N GLY A 28 -1.97 14.32 -16.56
CA GLY A 28 -3.11 14.74 -17.38
C GLY A 28 -3.91 15.93 -16.83
N GLU A 29 -3.78 16.26 -15.56
CA GLU A 29 -4.41 17.39 -14.91
C GLU A 29 -3.39 18.32 -14.28
N PHE A 30 -3.78 19.60 -14.12
CA PHE A 30 -2.96 20.55 -13.38
C PHE A 30 -2.90 20.13 -11.90
N ARG A 31 -1.71 19.84 -11.43
CA ARG A 31 -1.45 19.53 -10.02
C ARG A 31 -0.31 20.41 -9.51
N LEU A 32 -0.37 20.73 -8.23
CA LEU A 32 0.76 21.33 -7.55
C LEU A 32 1.90 20.30 -7.50
N PRO A 33 3.02 20.48 -8.21
CA PRO A 33 4.06 19.44 -8.25
C PRO A 33 4.74 19.33 -6.90
N MET A 34 4.32 18.33 -6.13
CA MET A 34 4.79 18.11 -4.77
C MET A 34 6.30 17.87 -4.72
N ASN A 35 6.85 17.18 -5.71
CA ASN A 35 8.29 16.98 -5.83
C ASN A 35 9.06 18.29 -5.92
N ASP A 36 8.60 19.24 -6.75
CA ASP A 36 9.24 20.56 -6.88
C ASP A 36 9.17 21.36 -5.59
N VAL A 37 8.03 21.33 -4.90
CA VAL A 37 7.86 22.00 -3.61
C VAL A 37 8.83 21.42 -2.57
N LEU A 38 8.86 20.10 -2.43
CA LEU A 38 9.72 19.45 -1.43
C LEU A 38 11.21 19.63 -1.72
N ARG A 39 11.61 19.56 -2.99
CA ARG A 39 12.99 19.82 -3.42
C ARG A 39 13.42 21.25 -3.09
N ARG A 40 12.58 22.27 -3.38
CA ARG A 40 12.84 23.67 -3.03
C ARG A 40 12.95 23.89 -1.52
N LEU A 41 12.26 23.07 -0.73
CA LEU A 41 12.29 23.12 0.74
C LEU A 41 13.38 22.22 1.35
N GLY A 42 14.23 21.61 0.55
CA GLY A 42 15.34 20.76 1.01
C GLY A 42 14.89 19.45 1.66
N LYS A 43 13.68 18.96 1.37
CA LYS A 43 13.19 17.68 1.85
C LYS A 43 13.51 16.57 0.84
N PRO A 44 14.25 15.52 1.25
CA PRO A 44 14.49 14.38 0.37
C PRO A 44 13.19 13.62 0.11
N THR A 45 13.02 13.17 -1.13
CA THR A 45 11.90 12.35 -1.58
C THR A 45 12.41 11.03 -2.11
N ARG A 46 11.64 9.96 -1.90
CA ARG A 46 11.96 8.62 -2.40
C ARG A 46 10.68 7.91 -2.81
N VAL A 47 10.66 7.38 -4.01
CA VAL A 47 9.60 6.50 -4.50
C VAL A 47 10.17 5.09 -4.60
N LEU A 48 9.45 4.13 -4.06
CA LEU A 48 9.72 2.71 -4.17
C LEU A 48 8.53 2.03 -4.83
N SER A 49 8.82 1.20 -5.80
CA SER A 49 7.82 0.27 -6.33
C SER A 49 7.66 -0.92 -5.40
N VAL A 50 6.49 -1.54 -5.39
CA VAL A 50 6.32 -2.85 -4.76
C VAL A 50 7.36 -3.88 -5.25
N ARG A 51 7.83 -3.71 -6.48
CA ARG A 51 8.89 -4.55 -7.08
C ARG A 51 10.24 -4.45 -6.37
N ASP A 52 10.49 -3.33 -5.69
CA ASP A 52 11.74 -3.10 -4.95
C ASP A 52 11.69 -3.71 -3.54
N LEU A 53 10.50 -4.10 -3.08
CA LEU A 53 10.33 -4.67 -1.75
C LEU A 53 10.76 -6.13 -1.71
N VAL A 54 11.44 -6.53 -0.63
CA VAL A 54 11.77 -7.91 -0.31
C VAL A 54 11.07 -8.32 0.96
N LEU A 55 10.23 -9.36 0.85
CA LEU A 55 9.56 -9.99 1.97
C LEU A 55 10.47 -10.99 2.67
N ASP A 56 10.31 -11.15 3.98
CA ASP A 56 11.27 -11.81 4.84
C ASP A 56 10.64 -12.87 5.78
N ARG A 57 9.42 -13.33 5.48
CA ARG A 57 8.69 -14.28 6.34
C ARG A 57 8.17 -15.48 5.56
N TRP A 58 8.35 -16.67 6.12
CA TRP A 58 7.86 -17.93 5.55
C TRP A 58 6.34 -17.99 5.47
N GLU A 59 5.66 -17.37 6.42
CA GLU A 59 4.20 -17.28 6.44
C GLU A 59 3.67 -16.52 5.21
N LEU A 60 4.36 -15.43 4.83
CA LEU A 60 4.02 -14.66 3.62
C LEU A 60 4.28 -15.48 2.35
N PHE A 61 5.35 -16.28 2.31
CA PHE A 61 5.58 -17.19 1.20
C PHE A 61 4.45 -18.20 1.05
N ALA A 62 4.01 -18.84 2.14
CA ALA A 62 2.91 -19.77 2.12
C ALA A 62 1.59 -19.12 1.65
N GLN A 63 1.31 -17.90 2.10
CA GLN A 63 0.12 -17.15 1.70
C GLN A 63 0.14 -16.73 0.22
N ILE A 64 1.28 -16.26 -0.29
CA ILE A 64 1.44 -15.91 -1.72
C ILE A 64 1.35 -17.16 -2.60
N LEU A 65 1.94 -18.27 -2.15
CA LEU A 65 1.83 -19.56 -2.83
C LEU A 65 0.38 -20.06 -2.87
N TYR A 66 -0.40 -19.83 -1.79
CA TYR A 66 -1.82 -20.15 -1.74
C TYR A 66 -2.62 -19.37 -2.79
N GLU A 67 -2.31 -18.10 -3.00
CA GLU A 67 -2.97 -17.24 -4.00
C GLU A 67 -2.57 -17.57 -5.45
N SER A 68 -1.47 -18.26 -5.64
CA SER A 68 -0.98 -18.64 -6.96
C SER A 68 -1.78 -19.81 -7.55
N PRO A 69 -1.77 -20.00 -8.88
CA PRO A 69 -2.36 -21.17 -9.51
C PRO A 69 -1.54 -22.46 -9.33
N PHE A 70 -0.38 -22.42 -8.68
CA PHE A 70 0.55 -23.55 -8.55
C PHE A 70 -0.12 -24.86 -8.09
N PHE A 71 -0.80 -24.81 -6.96
CA PHE A 71 -1.49 -26.00 -6.41
C PHE A 71 -2.79 -26.32 -7.16
N GLU A 72 -3.38 -25.38 -7.83
CA GLU A 72 -4.58 -25.60 -8.65
C GLU A 72 -4.28 -26.51 -9.83
N GLN A 73 -3.14 -26.31 -10.47
CA GLN A 73 -2.63 -27.18 -11.53
C GLN A 73 -2.33 -28.61 -11.05
N LEU A 74 -2.12 -28.82 -9.76
CA LEU A 74 -1.96 -30.12 -9.15
C LEU A 74 -3.27 -30.65 -8.52
N SER A 75 -4.42 -30.16 -8.96
CA SER A 75 -5.75 -30.56 -8.46
C SER A 75 -5.98 -30.29 -6.97
N VAL A 76 -5.34 -29.25 -6.40
CA VAL A 76 -5.59 -28.78 -5.03
C VAL A 76 -6.32 -27.42 -5.12
N PRO A 77 -7.66 -27.41 -5.12
CA PRO A 77 -8.45 -26.18 -5.22
C PRO A 77 -8.28 -25.31 -3.96
N LYS A 78 -8.64 -24.02 -4.06
CA LYS A 78 -8.65 -23.12 -2.89
C LYS A 78 -9.51 -23.71 -1.77
N GLY A 79 -9.01 -23.62 -0.54
CA GLY A 79 -9.62 -24.15 0.68
C GLY A 79 -8.59 -24.69 1.66
N GLU A 80 -9.05 -25.32 2.74
CA GLU A 80 -8.22 -25.81 3.84
C GLU A 80 -7.08 -26.74 3.37
N ASN A 81 -7.34 -27.62 2.41
CA ASN A 81 -6.32 -28.53 1.89
C ASN A 81 -5.16 -27.78 1.20
N ARG A 82 -5.47 -26.72 0.40
CA ARG A 82 -4.45 -25.90 -0.23
C ARG A 82 -3.66 -25.09 0.80
N GLU A 83 -4.35 -24.53 1.78
CA GLU A 83 -3.68 -23.77 2.85
C GLU A 83 -2.69 -24.69 3.59
N LEU A 84 -3.12 -25.87 3.98
CA LEU A 84 -2.28 -26.85 4.65
C LEU A 84 -1.11 -27.32 3.76
N ALA A 85 -1.33 -27.48 2.45
CA ALA A 85 -0.28 -27.81 1.48
C ALA A 85 0.79 -26.71 1.42
N CYS A 86 0.39 -25.44 1.30
CA CYS A 86 1.29 -24.32 1.25
C CYS A 86 2.11 -24.17 2.55
N GLN A 87 1.47 -24.26 3.70
CA GLN A 87 2.12 -24.20 5.00
C GLN A 87 3.10 -25.36 5.19
N THR A 88 2.66 -26.60 4.84
CA THR A 88 3.51 -27.80 4.95
C THR A 88 4.74 -27.68 4.05
N LEU A 89 4.58 -27.23 2.80
CA LEU A 89 5.71 -27.07 1.89
C LEU A 89 6.69 -26.00 2.40
N ALA A 90 6.20 -24.87 2.87
CA ALA A 90 7.03 -23.81 3.46
C ALA A 90 7.83 -24.32 4.66
N ASP A 91 7.17 -25.05 5.59
CA ASP A 91 7.81 -25.62 6.76
C ASP A 91 8.85 -26.68 6.40
N ARG A 92 8.59 -27.52 5.41
CA ARG A 92 9.55 -28.56 4.96
C ARG A 92 10.77 -27.93 4.29
N LEU A 93 10.60 -26.92 3.45
CA LEU A 93 11.71 -26.18 2.84
C LEU A 93 12.57 -25.51 3.91
N ARG A 94 11.94 -24.88 4.90
CA ARG A 94 12.64 -24.25 6.04
C ARG A 94 13.45 -25.29 6.83
N ARG A 95 12.89 -26.45 7.14
CA ARG A 95 13.59 -27.55 7.83
C ARG A 95 14.72 -28.12 6.98
N ALA A 96 14.54 -28.14 5.66
CA ALA A 96 15.59 -28.53 4.70
C ALA A 96 16.66 -27.44 4.50
N LYS A 97 16.66 -26.38 5.36
CA LYS A 97 17.64 -25.26 5.35
C LYS A 97 17.65 -24.42 4.06
N VAL A 98 16.59 -24.44 3.27
CA VAL A 98 16.40 -23.50 2.19
C VAL A 98 16.18 -22.12 2.81
N ARG A 99 16.86 -21.08 2.29
CA ARG A 99 16.67 -19.69 2.75
C ARG A 99 15.64 -19.01 1.86
N LEU A 100 14.83 -18.11 2.44
CA LEU A 100 13.82 -17.35 1.70
C LEU A 100 14.40 -16.65 0.46
N ARG A 101 15.56 -16.03 0.57
CA ARG A 101 16.23 -15.34 -0.53
C ARG A 101 16.65 -16.25 -1.69
N ASP A 102 16.80 -17.55 -1.43
CA ASP A 102 17.21 -18.54 -2.43
C ASP A 102 16.01 -19.25 -3.07
N LEU A 103 14.78 -18.98 -2.64
CA LEU A 103 13.56 -19.64 -3.13
C LEU A 103 13.41 -19.59 -4.67
N HIS A 104 13.93 -18.54 -5.28
CA HIS A 104 13.86 -18.34 -6.73
C HIS A 104 14.83 -19.23 -7.51
N THR A 105 15.77 -19.90 -6.84
CA THR A 105 16.77 -20.75 -7.51
C THR A 105 16.14 -22.08 -7.95
N ARG A 106 16.71 -22.66 -9.02
CA ARG A 106 16.30 -23.96 -9.50
C ARG A 106 16.46 -25.05 -8.43
N ASP A 107 17.55 -25.02 -7.68
CA ASP A 107 17.79 -25.98 -6.60
C ASP A 107 16.71 -25.95 -5.51
N ALA A 108 16.22 -24.77 -5.16
CA ALA A 108 15.15 -24.63 -4.18
C ALA A 108 13.82 -25.15 -4.72
N PHE A 109 13.53 -24.88 -6.00
CA PHE A 109 12.36 -25.43 -6.68
C PHE A 109 12.42 -26.95 -6.78
N ASP A 110 13.53 -27.53 -7.24
CA ASP A 110 13.69 -28.98 -7.39
C ASP A 110 13.49 -29.67 -6.04
N LYS A 111 13.98 -29.07 -4.96
CA LYS A 111 13.74 -29.56 -3.61
C LYS A 111 12.26 -29.46 -3.21
N ALA A 112 11.58 -28.36 -3.54
CA ALA A 112 10.14 -28.23 -3.32
C ALA A 112 9.36 -29.28 -4.10
N TRP A 113 9.73 -29.48 -5.36
CA TRP A 113 9.13 -30.47 -6.25
C TRP A 113 9.30 -31.89 -5.72
N GLN A 114 10.50 -32.29 -5.30
CA GLN A 114 10.75 -33.58 -4.66
C GLN A 114 9.89 -33.81 -3.41
N LEU A 115 9.83 -32.80 -2.53
CA LEU A 115 9.01 -32.87 -1.33
C LEU A 115 7.51 -33.11 -1.66
N LEU A 116 6.99 -32.49 -2.70
CA LEU A 116 5.60 -32.70 -3.14
C LEU A 116 5.35 -34.13 -3.65
N GLY A 117 6.39 -34.80 -4.18
CA GLY A 117 6.32 -36.20 -4.58
C GLY A 117 6.26 -37.19 -3.42
N GLU A 118 6.60 -36.78 -2.19
CA GLU A 118 6.61 -37.65 -1.01
C GLU A 118 5.20 -37.99 -0.55
N GLU A 119 4.85 -39.29 -0.46
CA GLU A 119 3.54 -39.74 -0.01
C GLU A 119 3.16 -39.21 1.39
N GLN A 120 4.15 -39.08 2.29
CA GLN A 120 3.94 -38.54 3.62
C GLN A 120 3.45 -37.10 3.61
N ILE A 121 3.94 -36.29 2.67
CA ILE A 121 3.50 -34.91 2.52
C ILE A 121 2.10 -34.84 1.92
N GLN A 122 1.83 -35.66 0.91
CA GLN A 122 0.50 -35.75 0.28
C GLN A 122 -0.57 -36.18 1.29
N LYS A 123 -0.26 -37.06 2.25
CA LYS A 123 -1.16 -37.46 3.33
C LYS A 123 -1.52 -36.32 4.29
N VAL A 124 -0.68 -35.30 4.40
CA VAL A 124 -0.95 -34.15 5.26
C VAL A 124 -2.11 -33.31 4.70
N PHE A 125 -2.12 -33.02 3.40
CA PHE A 125 -3.16 -32.18 2.80
C PHE A 125 -4.31 -32.98 2.17
N TYR A 126 -4.17 -34.33 1.98
CA TYR A 126 -5.25 -35.15 1.51
C TYR A 126 -5.45 -36.41 2.38
N ARG A 127 -6.59 -36.49 3.07
CA ARG A 127 -7.01 -37.71 3.83
C ARG A 127 -7.54 -38.79 2.91
N SER A 128 -8.27 -38.41 1.86
CA SER A 128 -8.90 -39.32 0.91
C SER A 128 -7.87 -39.92 -0.05
N GLU A 129 -7.92 -41.24 -0.23
CA GLU A 129 -7.08 -41.96 -1.17
C GLU A 129 -7.33 -41.54 -2.62
N SER A 130 -8.60 -41.32 -2.98
CA SER A 130 -8.96 -40.86 -4.32
C SER A 130 -8.38 -39.48 -4.66
N SER A 131 -8.37 -38.54 -3.69
CA SER A 131 -7.78 -37.23 -3.87
C SER A 131 -6.26 -37.29 -4.01
N ARG A 132 -5.62 -38.20 -3.24
CA ARG A 132 -4.16 -38.42 -3.38
C ARG A 132 -3.81 -39.03 -4.73
N ALA A 133 -4.57 -40.03 -5.18
CA ALA A 133 -4.37 -40.68 -6.48
C ALA A 133 -4.49 -39.64 -7.63
N ARG A 134 -5.49 -38.76 -7.54
CA ARG A 134 -5.65 -37.68 -8.52
C ARG A 134 -4.47 -36.68 -8.51
N PHE A 135 -4.02 -36.28 -7.32
CA PHE A 135 -2.83 -35.44 -7.19
C PHE A 135 -1.60 -36.11 -7.79
N GLN A 136 -1.37 -37.40 -7.49
CA GLN A 136 -0.24 -38.16 -8.01
C GLN A 136 -0.25 -38.28 -9.53
N SER A 137 -1.42 -38.47 -10.13
CA SER A 137 -1.55 -38.47 -11.60
C SER A 137 -1.15 -37.12 -12.19
N MET A 138 -1.71 -36.03 -11.65
CA MET A 138 -1.38 -34.67 -12.11
C MET A 138 0.10 -34.32 -11.92
N TYR A 139 0.65 -34.71 -10.77
CA TYR A 139 2.08 -34.51 -10.46
C TYR A 139 3.00 -35.27 -11.43
N ALA A 140 2.65 -36.52 -11.77
CA ALA A 140 3.43 -37.35 -12.68
C ALA A 140 3.40 -36.86 -14.15
N GLU A 141 2.28 -36.24 -14.55
CA GLU A 141 2.09 -35.67 -15.88
C GLU A 141 2.63 -34.24 -16.03
N ALA A 142 2.87 -33.55 -14.89
CA ALA A 142 3.27 -32.18 -14.88
C ALA A 142 4.72 -31.97 -15.37
N ASP A 143 4.95 -30.95 -16.17
CA ASP A 143 6.29 -30.51 -16.57
C ASP A 143 6.90 -29.59 -15.50
N PRO A 144 7.99 -30.04 -14.80
CA PRO A 144 8.63 -29.23 -13.77
C PRO A 144 9.19 -27.90 -14.30
N ASP A 145 9.63 -27.84 -15.56
CA ASP A 145 10.20 -26.62 -16.14
C ASP A 145 9.11 -25.56 -16.36
N GLN A 146 7.95 -25.99 -16.83
CA GLN A 146 6.77 -25.13 -16.92
C GLN A 146 6.32 -24.66 -15.53
N PHE A 147 6.27 -25.54 -14.54
CA PHE A 147 5.91 -25.17 -13.17
C PHE A 147 6.88 -24.17 -12.55
N TYR A 148 8.18 -24.34 -12.79
CA TYR A 148 9.20 -23.42 -12.32
C TYR A 148 9.03 -22.02 -12.93
N SER A 149 8.86 -21.92 -14.24
CA SER A 149 8.79 -20.64 -14.95
C SER A 149 7.43 -19.96 -14.76
N ALA A 150 6.32 -20.67 -14.94
CA ALA A 150 4.98 -20.08 -14.98
C ALA A 150 4.38 -19.81 -13.59
N TYR A 151 4.73 -20.61 -12.57
CA TYR A 151 4.05 -20.54 -11.29
C TYR A 151 5.00 -20.26 -10.11
N TRP A 152 6.17 -20.89 -10.06
CA TRP A 152 7.11 -20.73 -8.95
C TRP A 152 7.88 -19.40 -9.01
N GLY A 153 8.38 -19.03 -10.19
CA GLY A 153 9.08 -17.77 -10.41
C GLY A 153 8.27 -16.55 -9.94
N PRO A 154 7.02 -16.38 -10.39
CA PRO A 154 6.16 -15.28 -9.96
C PRO A 154 5.89 -15.23 -8.44
N VAL A 155 5.73 -16.39 -7.80
CA VAL A 155 5.50 -16.50 -6.35
C VAL A 155 6.74 -16.07 -5.57
N THR A 156 7.92 -16.46 -6.04
CA THR A 156 9.19 -16.21 -5.33
C THR A 156 9.78 -14.83 -5.59
N TRP A 157 9.23 -14.06 -6.53
CA TRP A 157 9.73 -12.75 -6.92
C TRP A 157 9.95 -11.82 -5.72
N LEU A 158 8.97 -11.68 -4.85
CA LEU A 158 9.02 -10.76 -3.70
C LEU A 158 10.01 -11.22 -2.60
N PHE A 159 10.65 -12.38 -2.73
CA PHE A 159 11.64 -12.87 -1.76
C PHE A 159 13.07 -12.76 -2.28
N ARG A 160 13.28 -12.33 -3.52
CA ARG A 160 14.61 -12.20 -4.15
C ARG A 160 15.33 -10.96 -3.62
N GLU A 161 16.54 -11.17 -3.10
CA GLU A 161 17.43 -10.10 -2.63
C GLU A 161 18.45 -9.66 -3.71
N ASP A 162 18.62 -10.46 -4.78
CA ASP A 162 19.62 -10.25 -5.84
C ASP A 162 19.17 -9.27 -6.94
N ARG A 163 17.92 -8.77 -6.86
CA ARG A 163 17.39 -7.76 -7.79
C ARG A 163 18.05 -6.40 -7.55
N LYS A 164 18.25 -5.65 -8.64
CA LYS A 164 18.65 -4.25 -8.55
C LYS A 164 17.60 -3.49 -7.73
N ASP A 165 18.03 -2.62 -6.86
CA ASP A 165 17.18 -1.79 -5.98
C ASP A 165 16.34 -2.56 -4.93
N ALA A 166 16.55 -3.89 -4.78
CA ALA A 166 15.83 -4.71 -3.81
C ALA A 166 16.09 -4.26 -2.36
N GLN A 167 15.01 -4.05 -1.59
CA GLN A 167 15.08 -3.56 -0.21
C GLN A 167 14.22 -4.39 0.73
N LYS A 168 14.85 -4.90 1.79
CA LYS A 168 14.11 -5.55 2.86
C LYS A 168 13.21 -4.56 3.58
N VAL A 169 11.98 -4.96 3.84
CA VAL A 169 11.00 -4.13 4.55
C VAL A 169 11.56 -3.59 5.87
N ASP A 170 12.24 -4.41 6.67
CA ASP A 170 12.81 -3.96 7.94
C ASP A 170 13.94 -2.93 7.76
N SER A 171 14.81 -3.11 6.76
CA SER A 171 15.87 -2.13 6.45
C SER A 171 15.30 -0.81 5.99
N LEU A 172 14.27 -0.87 5.13
CA LEU A 172 13.52 0.28 4.65
C LEU A 172 12.90 1.07 5.80
N LEU A 173 12.17 0.38 6.66
CA LEU A 173 11.51 0.99 7.82
C LEU A 173 12.52 1.52 8.82
N TYR A 174 13.65 0.86 9.00
CA TYR A 174 14.73 1.37 9.85
C TYR A 174 15.28 2.70 9.32
N GLN A 175 15.58 2.80 8.02
CA GLN A 175 16.04 4.02 7.38
C GLN A 175 15.02 5.16 7.53
N LEU A 176 13.74 4.86 7.33
CA LEU A 176 12.68 5.85 7.41
C LEU A 176 12.40 6.29 8.86
N LEU A 177 12.28 5.33 9.79
CA LEU A 177 11.71 5.58 11.11
C LEU A 177 12.77 5.83 12.19
N VAL A 178 13.97 5.31 12.02
CA VAL A 178 14.98 5.25 13.10
C VAL A 178 16.23 6.06 12.78
N SER A 179 16.59 6.23 11.50
CA SER A 179 17.79 6.99 11.12
C SER A 179 17.73 8.43 11.60
N GLU A 180 18.79 8.89 12.24
CA GLU A 180 18.95 10.25 12.78
C GLU A 180 19.80 11.15 11.87
N GLU A 181 20.32 10.61 10.76
CA GLU A 181 21.20 11.36 9.86
C GLU A 181 20.40 12.21 8.87
N GLY A 182 20.65 13.52 8.92
CA GLY A 182 20.11 14.48 7.97
C GLY A 182 18.60 14.74 8.07
N ALA A 183 18.04 15.31 7.00
CA ALA A 183 16.60 15.53 6.87
C ALA A 183 15.88 14.21 6.55
N ARG A 184 14.88 13.87 7.32
CA ARG A 184 14.11 12.62 7.13
C ARG A 184 13.21 12.71 5.90
N PRO A 185 13.14 11.64 5.07
CA PRO A 185 12.50 11.69 3.76
C PRO A 185 10.98 11.68 3.82
N LEU A 186 10.35 12.12 2.72
CA LEU A 186 9.07 11.61 2.27
C LEU A 186 9.33 10.38 1.42
N MET A 187 8.76 9.26 1.81
CA MET A 187 8.83 7.99 1.10
C MET A 187 7.44 7.59 0.62
N VAL A 188 7.32 7.33 -0.67
CA VAL A 188 6.09 6.78 -1.26
C VAL A 188 6.34 5.33 -1.64
N ILE A 189 5.49 4.43 -1.19
CA ILE A 189 5.45 3.04 -1.62
C ILE A 189 4.31 2.91 -2.61
N ASP A 190 4.68 2.77 -3.87
CA ASP A 190 3.77 2.56 -4.97
C ASP A 190 3.31 1.09 -4.99
N LEU A 191 2.05 0.89 -4.63
CA LEU A 191 1.39 -0.41 -4.55
C LEU A 191 0.44 -0.65 -5.73
N SER A 192 0.50 0.20 -6.77
CA SER A 192 -0.40 0.10 -7.91
C SER A 192 -0.17 -1.16 -8.73
N GLU A 193 -1.24 -1.64 -9.38
CA GLU A 193 -1.16 -2.78 -10.30
C GLU A 193 -0.34 -2.46 -11.55
N GLU A 194 -0.24 -1.17 -11.93
CA GLU A 194 0.52 -0.73 -13.09
C GLU A 194 2.00 -1.11 -12.94
N GLN A 195 2.58 -0.91 -11.76
CA GLN A 195 3.95 -1.33 -11.46
C GLN A 195 4.12 -2.85 -11.53
N ALA A 196 3.11 -3.61 -11.14
CA ALA A 196 3.13 -5.06 -11.28
C ALA A 196 2.99 -5.52 -12.74
N ARG A 197 2.24 -4.78 -13.56
CA ARG A 197 2.06 -5.06 -15.00
C ARG A 197 3.31 -4.72 -15.81
N GLU A 198 3.98 -3.61 -15.54
CA GLU A 198 5.27 -3.28 -16.17
C GLU A 198 6.31 -4.38 -15.94
N ALA A 199 6.22 -5.08 -14.79
CA ALA A 199 7.02 -6.28 -14.53
C ALA A 199 6.71 -7.45 -15.47
N ARG A 200 5.54 -7.45 -16.10
CA ARG A 200 5.12 -8.52 -17.02
C ARG A 200 5.64 -8.34 -18.43
N GLY A 201 6.41 -7.28 -18.72
CA GLY A 201 6.80 -6.96 -20.10
C GLY A 201 5.60 -6.64 -21.01
N ASP A 202 4.47 -6.33 -20.41
CA ASP A 202 3.21 -6.11 -21.11
C ASP A 202 3.20 -4.71 -21.74
N HIS A 203 3.89 -4.59 -22.87
CA HIS A 203 3.73 -3.47 -23.82
C HIS A 203 2.43 -3.57 -24.62
N SER A 204 1.50 -4.42 -24.25
CA SER A 204 0.23 -4.65 -24.95
C SER A 204 -0.81 -3.56 -24.69
N PHE A 205 -0.42 -2.30 -24.84
CA PHE A 205 -1.35 -1.20 -25.13
C PHE A 205 -1.65 -1.06 -26.64
N LEU A 206 -1.37 -2.09 -27.46
CA LEU A 206 -1.68 -2.12 -28.88
C LEU A 206 -2.59 -3.29 -29.27
N PRO A 207 -3.85 -3.37 -28.80
CA PRO A 207 -4.83 -4.28 -29.42
C PRO A 207 -5.34 -3.76 -30.77
N LEU A 208 -4.94 -2.55 -31.20
CA LEU A 208 -5.48 -1.89 -32.42
C LEU A 208 -4.67 -2.13 -33.67
N PHE A 209 -3.51 -2.73 -33.61
CA PHE A 209 -2.69 -3.05 -34.81
C PHE A 209 -2.15 -4.48 -34.73
N GLY A 210 -3.04 -5.45 -34.96
CA GLY A 210 -2.78 -6.78 -35.53
C GLY A 210 -1.42 -7.47 -35.21
N GLY A 211 -1.02 -7.55 -33.96
CA GLY A 211 0.10 -8.37 -33.53
C GLY A 211 -0.40 -9.73 -33.02
N ASN A 212 0.21 -10.83 -33.44
CA ASN A 212 -0.13 -12.19 -33.04
C ASN A 212 -0.14 -12.36 -31.51
N ALA A 213 -1.32 -12.74 -31.01
CA ALA A 213 -1.61 -12.88 -29.57
C ALA A 213 -1.12 -14.22 -28.97
N ASP A 214 -0.06 -14.83 -29.45
CA ASP A 214 0.23 -16.24 -29.18
C ASP A 214 1.48 -16.56 -28.36
N VAL A 215 2.10 -15.59 -27.68
CA VAL A 215 3.09 -15.90 -26.63
C VAL A 215 2.91 -14.89 -25.49
N GLN A 216 2.02 -15.16 -24.57
CA GLN A 216 2.03 -14.46 -23.27
C GLN A 216 3.21 -15.01 -22.46
N ASP A 217 4.28 -14.23 -22.35
CA ASP A 217 5.32 -14.52 -21.37
C ASP A 217 4.70 -14.64 -19.98
N PRO A 218 5.07 -15.66 -19.19
CA PRO A 218 4.53 -15.84 -17.86
C PRO A 218 4.79 -14.58 -17.01
N PRO A 219 3.82 -14.19 -16.13
CA PRO A 219 3.98 -13.00 -15.32
C PRO A 219 5.24 -13.10 -14.46
N THR A 220 6.08 -12.06 -14.50
CA THR A 220 7.33 -12.02 -13.72
C THR A 220 7.06 -12.00 -12.21
N MET A 221 5.94 -11.40 -11.79
CA MET A 221 5.53 -11.28 -10.39
C MET A 221 4.03 -11.55 -10.27
N LEU A 222 3.67 -12.35 -9.26
CA LEU A 222 2.26 -12.52 -8.90
C LEU A 222 1.78 -11.29 -8.10
N TRP A 223 0.71 -10.63 -8.59
CA TRP A 223 0.12 -9.48 -7.93
C TRP A 223 -1.40 -9.48 -8.06
N ASN A 224 -2.08 -9.27 -6.95
CA ASN A 224 -3.52 -9.07 -6.84
C ASN A 224 -3.83 -8.34 -5.53
N GLU A 225 -5.09 -8.02 -5.28
CA GLU A 225 -5.52 -7.30 -4.06
C GLU A 225 -5.17 -8.05 -2.76
N THR A 226 -5.15 -9.38 -2.75
CA THR A 226 -4.78 -10.16 -1.57
C THR A 226 -3.28 -10.01 -1.27
N ILE A 227 -2.43 -10.09 -2.29
CA ILE A 227 -0.99 -9.91 -2.14
C ILE A 227 -0.67 -8.46 -1.76
N GLN A 228 -1.37 -7.49 -2.33
CA GLN A 228 -1.27 -6.09 -1.90
C GLN A 228 -1.59 -5.96 -0.40
N ALA A 229 -2.67 -6.59 0.07
CA ALA A 229 -3.02 -6.60 1.49
C ALA A 229 -1.94 -7.26 2.36
N LEU A 230 -1.32 -8.36 1.92
CA LEU A 230 -0.21 -9.00 2.62
C LEU A 230 1.01 -8.10 2.75
N VAL A 231 1.38 -7.40 1.69
CA VAL A 231 2.48 -6.42 1.71
C VAL A 231 2.17 -5.27 2.66
N VAL A 232 0.96 -4.70 2.58
CA VAL A 232 0.52 -3.63 3.50
C VAL A 232 0.55 -4.12 4.94
N LYS A 233 0.03 -5.32 5.22
CA LYS A 233 0.08 -5.95 6.55
C LYS A 233 1.52 -6.02 7.07
N ARG A 234 2.45 -6.50 6.24
CA ARG A 234 3.87 -6.59 6.62
C ARG A 234 4.49 -5.22 6.95
N LEU A 235 4.15 -4.19 6.16
CA LEU A 235 4.60 -2.82 6.41
C LEU A 235 4.04 -2.29 7.73
N LEU A 236 2.76 -2.46 7.99
CA LEU A 236 2.10 -2.02 9.23
C LEU A 236 2.66 -2.71 10.47
N GLU A 237 2.89 -4.02 10.41
CA GLU A 237 3.55 -4.78 11.48
C GLU A 237 4.97 -4.28 11.76
N GLY A 238 5.72 -3.95 10.71
CA GLY A 238 7.04 -3.36 10.83
C GLY A 238 7.04 -1.98 11.48
N ILE A 239 6.11 -1.10 11.06
CA ILE A 239 5.91 0.23 11.66
C ILE A 239 5.58 0.10 13.14
N ARG A 240 4.66 -0.79 13.50
CA ARG A 240 4.27 -1.04 14.88
C ARG A 240 5.45 -1.54 15.72
N SER A 241 6.19 -2.53 15.20
CA SER A 241 7.37 -3.07 15.89
C SER A 241 8.45 -2.01 16.11
N ALA A 242 8.73 -1.16 15.10
CA ALA A 242 9.66 -0.05 15.22
C ALA A 242 9.19 0.98 16.26
N ALA A 243 7.89 1.28 16.26
CA ALA A 243 7.27 2.20 17.21
C ALA A 243 7.41 1.71 18.65
N GLU A 244 7.13 0.45 18.91
CA GLU A 244 7.27 -0.17 20.22
C GLU A 244 8.75 -0.21 20.68
N ALA A 245 9.68 -0.52 19.76
CA ALA A 245 11.11 -0.53 20.06
C ALA A 245 11.66 0.86 20.40
N ALA A 246 11.21 1.90 19.69
CA ALA A 246 11.59 3.28 19.95
C ALA A 246 11.05 3.76 21.32
N TYR A 247 9.80 3.45 21.63
CA TYR A 247 9.20 3.79 22.91
C TYR A 247 9.94 3.19 24.12
N LYS A 248 10.36 1.92 24.02
CA LYS A 248 11.18 1.27 25.05
C LYS A 248 12.51 1.97 25.27
N LYS A 249 12.99 2.74 24.30
CA LYS A 249 14.21 3.56 24.35
C LYS A 249 13.91 5.03 24.65
N SER A 250 12.68 5.39 25.06
CA SER A 250 12.20 6.75 25.30
C SER A 250 12.40 7.69 24.10
N ARG A 251 12.25 7.15 22.88
CA ARG A 251 12.36 7.90 21.62
C ARG A 251 11.00 8.04 20.96
N SER A 252 10.81 9.18 20.26
CA SER A 252 9.65 9.42 19.39
C SER A 252 10.03 9.22 17.94
N LEU A 253 9.19 8.53 17.16
CA LEU A 253 9.47 8.28 15.75
C LEU A 253 9.24 9.50 14.85
N ASN A 254 8.46 10.50 15.29
CA ASN A 254 8.15 11.71 14.51
C ASN A 254 7.80 11.41 13.04
N THR A 255 6.92 10.46 12.83
CA THR A 255 6.56 9.97 11.49
C THR A 255 5.07 10.13 11.26
N LEU A 256 4.70 10.65 10.07
CA LEU A 256 3.33 10.64 9.58
C LEU A 256 3.18 9.53 8.54
N VAL A 257 2.26 8.60 8.77
CA VAL A 257 1.87 7.58 7.80
C VAL A 257 0.59 8.03 7.12
N LEU A 258 0.64 8.18 5.81
CA LEU A 258 -0.49 8.56 4.97
C LEU A 258 -0.95 7.32 4.21
N MET A 259 -2.23 7.03 4.27
CA MET A 259 -2.89 5.99 3.51
C MET A 259 -3.85 6.62 2.52
N ASP A 260 -3.54 6.46 1.26
CA ASP A 260 -4.46 6.83 0.20
C ASP A 260 -5.51 5.73 -0.02
N GLU A 261 -6.70 6.12 -0.52
CA GLU A 261 -7.83 5.21 -0.74
C GLU A 261 -8.12 4.30 0.48
N ALA A 262 -8.07 4.89 1.67
CA ALA A 262 -8.11 4.15 2.94
C ALA A 262 -9.32 3.22 3.09
N HIS A 263 -10.45 3.55 2.44
CA HIS A 263 -11.65 2.71 2.44
C HIS A 263 -11.44 1.34 1.76
N ARG A 264 -10.46 1.22 0.85
CA ARG A 264 -10.12 -0.07 0.22
C ARG A 264 -9.40 -1.02 1.17
N LEU A 265 -8.61 -0.46 2.12
CA LEU A 265 -7.84 -1.21 3.10
C LEU A 265 -8.59 -1.39 4.43
N ALA A 266 -9.46 -0.46 4.75
CA ALA A 266 -10.28 -0.47 5.96
C ALA A 266 -11.76 -0.20 5.64
N PRO A 267 -12.42 -1.07 4.87
CA PRO A 267 -13.82 -0.91 4.54
C PRO A 267 -14.72 -1.04 5.77
N ARG A 268 -15.86 -0.33 5.72
CA ARG A 268 -16.90 -0.41 6.76
C ARG A 268 -17.54 -1.79 6.85
N GLU A 269 -17.81 -2.37 5.70
CA GLU A 269 -18.35 -3.72 5.60
C GLU A 269 -17.27 -4.77 5.87
N ASP A 270 -17.67 -5.92 6.37
CA ASP A 270 -16.72 -7.01 6.60
C ASP A 270 -16.21 -7.56 5.28
N PRO A 271 -14.88 -7.52 5.04
CA PRO A 271 -14.31 -8.12 3.84
C PRO A 271 -14.49 -9.63 3.89
N GLU A 272 -14.84 -10.23 2.76
CA GLU A 272 -14.85 -11.69 2.60
C GLU A 272 -13.43 -12.28 2.72
N ASN A 273 -12.42 -11.51 2.33
CA ASN A 273 -11.03 -11.91 2.36
C ASN A 273 -10.45 -11.72 3.76
N GLN A 274 -9.93 -12.80 4.36
CA GLN A 274 -9.34 -12.83 5.70
C GLN A 274 -8.13 -11.89 5.83
N GLU A 275 -7.32 -11.76 4.78
CA GLU A 275 -6.13 -10.88 4.82
C GLU A 275 -6.52 -9.40 4.82
N LYS A 276 -7.54 -9.02 4.05
CA LYS A 276 -8.11 -7.65 4.12
C LYS A 276 -8.70 -7.36 5.50
N LYS A 277 -9.36 -8.35 6.11
CA LYS A 277 -9.87 -8.22 7.48
C LYS A 277 -8.74 -8.01 8.48
N ALA A 278 -7.66 -8.78 8.38
CA ALA A 278 -6.49 -8.65 9.23
C ALA A 278 -5.80 -7.26 9.05
N VAL A 279 -5.70 -6.75 7.83
CA VAL A 279 -5.18 -5.39 7.54
C VAL A 279 -6.05 -4.34 8.21
N ARG A 280 -7.38 -4.43 8.07
CA ARG A 280 -8.32 -3.50 8.69
C ARG A 280 -8.17 -3.46 10.20
N GLU A 281 -8.14 -4.62 10.85
CA GLU A 281 -7.97 -4.72 12.31
C GLU A 281 -6.62 -4.15 12.76
N LEU A 282 -5.55 -4.43 12.01
CA LEU A 282 -4.22 -3.91 12.29
C LEU A 282 -4.16 -2.38 12.14
N LEU A 283 -4.85 -1.82 11.14
CA LEU A 283 -4.95 -0.37 10.95
C LEU A 283 -5.69 0.31 12.09
N ILE A 284 -6.82 -0.26 12.53
CA ILE A 284 -7.60 0.27 13.66
C ILE A 284 -6.74 0.26 14.93
N ASP A 285 -6.05 -0.85 15.19
CA ASP A 285 -5.16 -0.95 16.35
C ASP A 285 -3.98 0.01 16.26
N ALA A 286 -3.34 0.12 15.10
CA ALA A 286 -2.23 1.02 14.86
C ALA A 286 -2.64 2.50 15.05
N ALA A 287 -3.77 2.93 14.48
CA ALA A 287 -4.27 4.29 14.64
C ALA A 287 -4.54 4.63 16.12
N ARG A 288 -5.00 3.67 16.90
CA ARG A 288 -5.28 3.84 18.32
C ARG A 288 -4.03 3.85 19.19
N THR A 289 -3.05 2.98 18.90
CA THR A 289 -1.97 2.67 19.85
C THR A 289 -0.66 3.38 19.57
N THR A 290 -0.32 3.67 18.29
CA THR A 290 1.02 4.12 17.90
C THR A 290 1.24 5.63 18.08
N ARG A 291 0.19 6.41 18.32
CA ARG A 291 0.29 7.85 18.55
C ARG A 291 1.24 8.22 19.71
N LYS A 292 1.21 7.46 20.81
CA LYS A 292 2.11 7.66 21.96
C LYS A 292 3.58 7.41 21.63
N TYR A 293 3.84 6.74 20.50
CA TYR A 293 5.18 6.42 20.01
C TYR A 293 5.69 7.43 18.96
N GLY A 294 4.90 8.49 18.70
CA GLY A 294 5.23 9.52 17.72
C GLY A 294 4.92 9.13 16.27
N VAL A 295 3.98 8.19 16.06
CA VAL A 295 3.43 7.89 14.75
C VAL A 295 2.06 8.54 14.62
N GLY A 296 1.93 9.47 13.67
CA GLY A 296 0.66 10.05 13.25
C GLY A 296 0.08 9.29 12.06
N TRP A 297 -1.23 9.27 11.94
CA TRP A 297 -1.94 8.66 10.80
C TRP A 297 -2.78 9.69 10.08
N MET A 298 -2.75 9.64 8.76
CA MET A 298 -3.60 10.40 7.86
C MET A 298 -4.24 9.43 6.87
N PHE A 299 -5.56 9.47 6.78
CA PHE A 299 -6.34 8.63 5.88
C PHE A 299 -7.00 9.53 4.85
N ILE A 300 -6.79 9.22 3.58
CA ILE A 300 -7.47 9.85 2.44
C ILE A 300 -8.50 8.87 1.93
N SER A 301 -9.71 9.35 1.68
CA SER A 301 -10.80 8.54 1.14
C SER A 301 -11.77 9.43 0.37
N GLN A 302 -12.25 8.94 -0.76
CA GLN A 302 -13.29 9.60 -1.55
C GLN A 302 -14.67 9.49 -0.90
N THR A 303 -14.87 8.51 -0.02
CA THR A 303 -16.12 8.21 0.64
C THR A 303 -15.92 8.11 2.15
N LEU A 304 -16.71 8.85 2.91
CA LEU A 304 -16.69 8.82 4.37
C LEU A 304 -17.50 7.63 4.90
N SER A 305 -18.63 7.35 4.26
CA SER A 305 -19.56 6.28 4.69
C SER A 305 -18.99 4.88 4.53
N SER A 306 -18.02 4.67 3.64
CA SER A 306 -17.39 3.37 3.38
C SER A 306 -16.14 3.11 4.22
N LEU A 307 -15.61 4.11 4.94
CA LEU A 307 -14.48 3.93 5.84
C LEU A 307 -14.94 3.32 7.18
N HIS A 308 -14.16 2.38 7.72
CA HIS A 308 -14.49 1.69 8.95
C HIS A 308 -14.61 2.67 10.13
N ARG A 309 -15.72 2.57 10.87
CA ARG A 309 -16.04 3.47 11.98
C ARG A 309 -14.96 3.52 13.06
N GLY A 310 -14.34 2.38 13.38
CA GLY A 310 -13.25 2.31 14.35
C GLY A 310 -12.02 3.15 13.98
N ILE A 311 -11.78 3.47 12.70
CA ILE A 311 -10.76 4.43 12.28
C ILE A 311 -11.27 5.85 12.47
N VAL A 312 -12.48 6.16 11.97
CA VAL A 312 -13.07 7.50 12.06
C VAL A 312 -13.12 8.00 13.50
N GLU A 313 -13.47 7.15 14.44
CA GLU A 313 -13.54 7.46 15.88
C GLU A 313 -12.17 7.78 16.53
N GLN A 314 -11.06 7.35 15.93
CA GLN A 314 -9.70 7.66 16.40
C GLN A 314 -9.16 9.01 15.89
N LEU A 315 -9.78 9.53 14.81
CA LEU A 315 -9.35 10.78 14.20
C LEU A 315 -9.88 11.99 15.00
N ARG A 316 -9.06 13.04 15.03
CA ARG A 316 -9.40 14.29 15.72
C ARG A 316 -9.51 15.47 14.77
N ILE A 317 -8.93 15.35 13.60
CA ILE A 317 -8.88 16.39 12.58
C ILE A 317 -9.44 15.79 11.30
N PHE A 318 -10.39 16.48 10.72
CA PHE A 318 -11.02 16.12 9.45
C PHE A 318 -10.93 17.26 8.46
N PHE A 319 -10.68 16.91 7.21
CA PHE A 319 -10.72 17.83 6.08
C PHE A 319 -11.72 17.27 5.07
N PHE A 320 -12.76 18.01 4.79
CA PHE A 320 -13.83 17.64 3.85
C PHE A 320 -13.74 18.52 2.63
N GLY A 321 -13.36 17.93 1.49
CA GLY A 321 -13.43 18.57 0.18
C GLY A 321 -14.81 18.49 -0.43
N PHE A 322 -14.94 18.87 -1.70
CA PHE A 322 -16.19 18.75 -2.46
C PHE A 322 -16.61 17.28 -2.61
N GLY A 323 -17.93 17.03 -2.70
CA GLY A 323 -18.48 15.71 -3.07
C GLY A 323 -19.35 15.02 -2.02
N LEU A 324 -19.31 15.44 -0.75
CA LEU A 324 -20.10 14.81 0.33
C LEU A 324 -21.48 15.47 0.55
N GLY A 325 -21.98 16.22 -0.44
CA GLY A 325 -23.18 17.06 -0.30
C GLY A 325 -24.53 16.32 -0.40
N MET A 326 -24.53 15.01 -0.69
CA MET A 326 -25.78 14.26 -0.95
C MET A 326 -25.76 12.86 -0.34
N GLY A 327 -26.96 12.31 -0.12
CA GLY A 327 -27.18 10.89 0.20
C GLY A 327 -26.57 10.44 1.53
N GLN A 328 -25.94 9.29 1.51
CA GLN A 328 -25.33 8.68 2.71
C GLN A 328 -24.10 9.46 3.16
N GLU A 329 -23.33 10.02 2.23
CA GLU A 329 -22.15 10.83 2.54
C GLU A 329 -22.53 12.09 3.32
N PHE A 330 -23.59 12.77 2.92
CA PHE A 330 -24.09 13.95 3.65
C PHE A 330 -24.58 13.60 5.06
N ARG A 331 -25.21 12.44 5.24
CA ARG A 331 -25.62 11.97 6.57
C ARG A 331 -24.40 11.70 7.46
N ALA A 332 -23.40 10.99 6.93
CA ALA A 332 -22.16 10.72 7.66
C ALA A 332 -21.44 12.02 8.03
N LEU A 333 -21.36 12.97 7.10
CA LEU A 333 -20.81 14.29 7.35
C LEU A 333 -21.59 15.03 8.44
N SER A 334 -22.93 15.03 8.37
CA SER A 334 -23.81 15.70 9.34
C SER A 334 -23.62 15.15 10.77
N GLU A 335 -23.45 13.83 10.91
CA GLU A 335 -23.16 13.19 12.20
C GLU A 335 -21.82 13.69 12.78
N LEU A 336 -20.77 13.77 11.97
CA LEU A 336 -19.44 14.23 12.43
C LEU A 336 -19.43 15.72 12.78
N VAL A 337 -20.17 16.54 12.03
CA VAL A 337 -20.30 18.00 12.30
C VAL A 337 -21.20 18.29 13.49
N GLY A 338 -21.86 17.26 14.04
CA GLY A 338 -22.78 17.41 15.17
C GLY A 338 -24.06 18.18 14.85
N GLY A 339 -24.57 18.02 13.62
CA GLY A 339 -25.84 18.60 13.17
C GLY A 339 -25.86 20.14 13.05
N ARG A 340 -24.69 20.80 12.98
CA ARG A 340 -24.57 22.27 12.84
C ARG A 340 -25.05 22.71 11.45
N SER A 341 -26.34 23.01 11.30
CA SER A 341 -27.01 23.30 10.03
C SER A 341 -26.27 24.39 9.23
N LYS A 342 -25.89 25.50 9.85
CA LYS A 342 -25.18 26.60 9.15
C LYS A 342 -23.84 26.17 8.51
N ALA A 343 -23.12 25.27 9.14
CA ALA A 343 -21.87 24.76 8.57
C ALA A 343 -22.15 23.83 7.39
N LEU A 344 -23.19 23.01 7.48
CA LEU A 344 -23.63 22.14 6.40
C LEU A 344 -24.18 22.94 5.22
N ASP A 345 -24.94 24.00 5.47
CA ASP A 345 -25.43 24.91 4.44
C ASP A 345 -24.26 25.57 3.67
N LEU A 346 -23.22 26.03 4.39
CA LEU A 346 -22.01 26.56 3.77
C LEU A 346 -21.24 25.50 2.98
N TYR A 347 -21.14 24.29 3.50
CA TYR A 347 -20.49 23.17 2.81
C TYR A 347 -21.19 22.83 1.49
N GLN A 348 -22.52 22.89 1.44
CA GLN A 348 -23.29 22.62 0.23
C GLN A 348 -23.07 23.68 -0.88
N LEU A 349 -22.49 24.84 -0.53
CA LEU A 349 -22.10 25.86 -1.51
C LEU A 349 -20.77 25.55 -2.21
N PHE A 350 -20.04 24.52 -1.80
CA PHE A 350 -18.82 24.11 -2.47
C PHE A 350 -19.12 23.74 -3.92
N ARG A 351 -18.28 24.26 -4.81
CA ARG A 351 -18.37 23.95 -6.24
C ARG A 351 -17.43 22.82 -6.59
N ASP A 352 -17.83 22.04 -7.58
CA ASP A 352 -16.93 21.07 -8.18
C ASP A 352 -15.76 21.80 -8.86
N PRO A 353 -14.50 21.58 -8.43
CA PRO A 353 -13.35 22.20 -9.06
C PRO A 353 -13.24 21.91 -10.55
N HIS A 354 -13.72 20.73 -10.99
CA HIS A 354 -13.69 20.31 -12.39
C HIS A 354 -14.77 20.99 -13.26
N SER A 355 -15.72 21.70 -12.64
CA SER A 355 -16.71 22.48 -13.39
C SER A 355 -16.16 23.75 -14.02
N ALA A 356 -14.98 24.20 -13.60
CA ALA A 356 -14.31 25.35 -14.19
C ALA A 356 -13.53 24.95 -15.46
N PHE A 357 -13.83 25.60 -16.59
CA PHE A 357 -13.12 25.36 -17.86
C PHE A 357 -11.65 25.76 -17.81
N ASP A 358 -11.34 26.84 -17.13
CA ASP A 358 -9.96 27.30 -16.93
C ASP A 358 -9.40 26.69 -15.65
N VAL A 359 -8.32 25.93 -15.82
CA VAL A 359 -7.61 25.26 -14.73
C VAL A 359 -7.09 26.28 -13.70
N ALA A 360 -6.69 27.46 -14.14
CA ALA A 360 -6.19 28.50 -13.25
C ALA A 360 -7.28 29.13 -12.37
N SER A 361 -8.55 28.98 -12.75
CA SER A 361 -9.71 29.48 -12.00
C SER A 361 -10.32 28.43 -11.07
N ARG A 362 -9.80 27.22 -11.03
CA ARG A 362 -10.27 26.17 -10.13
C ARG A 362 -10.03 26.53 -8.68
N GLU A 363 -11.07 26.40 -7.87
CA GLU A 363 -11.00 26.58 -6.42
C GLU A 363 -11.20 25.23 -5.71
N TYR A 364 -10.29 24.89 -4.82
CA TYR A 364 -10.36 23.69 -4.00
C TYR A 364 -10.72 24.08 -2.57
N SER A 365 -12.04 24.13 -2.30
CA SER A 365 -12.57 24.49 -1.00
C SER A 365 -12.60 23.30 -0.06
N PHE A 366 -12.23 23.54 1.20
CA PHE A 366 -12.29 22.55 2.26
C PHE A 366 -12.98 23.11 3.50
N MET A 367 -13.73 22.25 4.16
CA MET A 367 -14.19 22.43 5.54
C MET A 367 -13.33 21.57 6.45
N THR A 368 -12.79 22.12 7.53
CA THR A 368 -12.05 21.36 8.54
C THR A 368 -12.71 21.42 9.90
N ILE A 369 -12.63 20.30 10.62
CA ILE A 369 -13.08 20.16 12.00
C ILE A 369 -11.92 19.59 12.81
N GLY A 370 -11.76 20.08 14.03
CA GLY A 370 -10.75 19.59 14.95
C GLY A 370 -9.78 20.68 15.41
N PRO A 371 -8.81 20.34 16.25
CA PRO A 371 -7.91 21.32 16.89
C PRO A 371 -6.80 21.79 15.93
N VAL A 372 -7.17 22.38 14.78
CA VAL A 372 -6.24 22.93 13.77
C VAL A 372 -5.89 24.39 14.03
N SER A 373 -6.76 25.11 14.76
CA SER A 373 -6.51 26.48 15.17
C SER A 373 -7.23 26.80 16.49
N PRO A 374 -6.88 27.89 17.19
CA PRO A 374 -7.62 28.35 18.36
C PRO A 374 -9.10 28.55 18.08
N LEU A 375 -9.47 28.95 16.87
CA LEU A 375 -10.87 29.17 16.46
C LEU A 375 -11.64 27.87 16.28
N SER A 376 -10.99 26.77 15.88
CA SER A 376 -11.61 25.44 15.70
C SER A 376 -11.52 24.54 16.91
N PHE A 377 -10.81 24.97 17.98
CA PHE A 377 -10.62 24.15 19.18
C PHE A 377 -11.94 23.81 19.89
N SER A 378 -12.94 24.67 19.77
CA SER A 378 -14.31 24.45 20.29
C SER A 378 -15.16 23.55 19.39
N GLY A 379 -14.58 22.92 18.36
CA GLY A 379 -15.30 22.10 17.36
C GLY A 379 -16.04 22.94 16.31
N THR A 380 -15.77 24.25 16.20
CA THR A 380 -16.32 25.09 15.14
C THR A 380 -15.64 24.78 13.82
N PRO A 381 -16.39 24.43 12.75
CA PRO A 381 -15.80 24.20 11.45
C PRO A 381 -15.16 25.46 10.89
N LEU A 382 -14.01 25.31 10.24
CA LEU A 382 -13.35 26.36 9.47
C LEU A 382 -13.40 26.02 8.00
N PHE A 383 -13.51 27.07 7.17
CA PHE A 383 -13.58 26.97 5.72
C PHE A 383 -12.36 27.67 5.12
N PHE A 384 -11.73 27.04 4.12
CA PHE A 384 -10.57 27.60 3.46
C PHE A 384 -10.41 27.03 2.05
N ASN A 385 -9.70 27.77 1.18
CA ASN A 385 -9.30 27.28 -0.12
C ASN A 385 -7.83 26.84 -0.06
N VAL A 386 -7.49 25.78 -0.78
CA VAL A 386 -6.10 25.30 -0.93
C VAL A 386 -5.44 26.05 -2.06
N PHE A 387 -4.14 26.28 -1.92
CA PHE A 387 -3.36 26.85 -3.01
C PHE A 387 -3.27 25.85 -4.17
N ASN A 388 -3.48 26.33 -5.38
CA ASN A 388 -3.32 25.56 -6.62
C ASN A 388 -2.06 25.94 -7.41
N ARG A 389 -1.28 26.91 -6.91
CA ARG A 389 -0.01 27.35 -7.49
C ARG A 389 1.13 27.24 -6.50
N VAL A 390 2.27 26.70 -6.95
CA VAL A 390 3.46 26.48 -6.10
C VAL A 390 3.97 27.80 -5.53
N GLU A 391 4.03 28.85 -6.36
CA GLU A 391 4.55 30.16 -5.99
C GLU A 391 3.72 30.81 -4.89
N GLU A 392 2.41 30.78 -5.02
CA GLU A 392 1.48 31.31 -4.01
C GLU A 392 1.60 30.54 -2.68
N PHE A 393 1.67 29.20 -2.76
CA PHE A 393 1.86 28.37 -1.57
C PHE A 393 3.19 28.69 -0.87
N LEU A 394 4.29 28.79 -1.63
CA LEU A 394 5.61 29.06 -1.07
C LEU A 394 5.68 30.49 -0.49
N GLU A 395 5.16 31.50 -1.19
CA GLU A 395 5.13 32.87 -0.70
C GLU A 395 4.33 33.01 0.60
N ALA A 396 3.14 32.42 0.65
CA ALA A 396 2.26 32.48 1.82
C ALA A 396 2.85 31.76 3.05
N ASN A 397 3.58 30.66 2.83
CA ASN A 397 4.06 29.82 3.93
C ASN A 397 5.52 30.07 4.32
N PHE A 398 6.37 30.53 3.40
CA PHE A 398 7.81 30.65 3.60
C PHE A 398 8.38 32.04 3.28
N GLY A 399 7.52 32.98 2.84
CA GLY A 399 7.89 34.30 2.40
C GLY A 399 8.45 34.31 0.95
N LYS A 400 8.63 35.50 0.38
CA LYS A 400 9.20 35.61 -0.97
C LYS A 400 10.56 34.93 -0.99
N PRO A 401 10.80 33.99 -1.93
CA PRO A 401 12.13 33.47 -2.09
C PRO A 401 13.04 34.65 -2.41
N ASN A 402 14.12 34.80 -1.64
CA ASN A 402 15.19 35.70 -2.05
C ASN A 402 15.68 35.20 -3.41
N LEU A 403 15.17 35.79 -4.48
CA LEU A 403 15.75 35.69 -5.81
C LEU A 403 17.13 36.34 -5.71
N GLY A 404 18.08 35.57 -5.20
CA GLY A 404 19.47 35.95 -5.17
C GLY A 404 19.85 36.35 -6.59
N ARG A 405 20.19 37.62 -6.75
CA ARG A 405 20.85 38.11 -7.93
C ARG A 405 22.04 37.18 -8.18
N SER A 406 21.91 36.36 -9.22
CA SER A 406 23.09 35.73 -9.82
C SER A 406 24.01 36.83 -10.25
N SER A 407 25.06 37.04 -9.48
CA SER A 407 26.24 37.77 -9.90
C SER A 407 27.10 36.91 -10.81
#